data_196cea5302cbff62934c622e4444548a
#
_entry.id   196cea5302cbff62934c622e4444548a
#
_cell.length_a   1.000
_cell.length_b   1.000
_cell.length_c   1.000
_cell.angle_alpha   90.00
_cell.angle_beta   90.00
_cell.angle_gamma   90.00
#
_symmetry.space_group_name_H-M   'P 1'
#
loop_
_entity.id
_entity.type
_entity.pdbx_description
1 polymer ?
#
loop_
_entity_poly.entity_id
_entity_poly.type
_entity_poly.pdbx_seq_one_letter_code
_entity_poly.pdbx_strand_id
1 'polypeptide(L)'
;MLATTAPSVNDAQELVAGAIFYSEGDAPILEKGICWSETVKTPDLNHSRKAAGSGAGSYTVALTAVKPVTTYYVRAYASNEYGTAYGSPELFKSGEPIQLAIVRGLNPSEMTINSISLAAYVESDLTQIRETGFCWSSSGLPDIAGPHINAPIVGSVFSVTINGLLANTSYSLRAYARTLAGLSYGDLIPVKTYYGSMVDQAGNSYNTTKIGDQIWMAENLRTTIYRGGADYSKHQ
;
A
#
# COMPACT_ATOMS: atom_id res chain seq x y z
N MET A 1 34.97 -16.49 20.13
CA MET A 1 35.06 -15.98 18.71
C MET A 1 33.63 -15.69 18.23
N LEU A 2 33.42 -14.54 17.60
CA LEU A 2 32.13 -14.17 17.01
C LEU A 2 32.32 -13.73 15.56
N ALA A 3 31.27 -13.92 14.73
CA ALA A 3 31.21 -13.42 13.36
C ALA A 3 29.99 -12.53 13.19
N THR A 4 30.15 -11.40 12.49
CA THR A 4 29.02 -10.58 12.03
C THR A 4 28.25 -11.35 10.98
N THR A 5 26.92 -11.42 11.07
CA THR A 5 26.09 -11.94 9.98
C THR A 5 25.89 -10.86 8.93
N ALA A 6 25.75 -11.27 7.66
CA ALA A 6 25.45 -10.33 6.59
C ALA A 6 24.17 -9.54 6.93
N PRO A 7 24.21 -8.21 6.92
CA PRO A 7 23.03 -7.39 7.17
C PRO A 7 21.96 -7.62 6.09
N SER A 8 20.69 -7.56 6.49
CA SER A 8 19.56 -7.74 5.59
C SER A 8 18.44 -6.78 5.96
N VAL A 9 17.41 -6.70 5.12
CA VAL A 9 16.17 -5.98 5.41
C VAL A 9 15.13 -7.00 5.79
N ASN A 10 14.48 -6.80 6.94
CA ASN A 10 13.38 -7.67 7.41
C ASN A 10 12.06 -7.35 6.71
N ASP A 11 11.01 -8.11 6.99
CA ASP A 11 9.67 -7.89 6.41
C ASP A 11 9.05 -6.53 6.79
N ALA A 12 9.50 -5.93 7.89
CA ALA A 12 9.13 -4.58 8.31
C ALA A 12 9.97 -3.49 7.62
N GLN A 13 10.82 -3.85 6.66
CA GLN A 13 11.75 -2.95 5.96
C GLN A 13 12.79 -2.29 6.88
N GLU A 14 13.05 -2.89 8.03
CA GLU A 14 14.12 -2.43 8.92
C GLU A 14 15.43 -3.12 8.53
N LEU A 15 16.51 -2.36 8.54
CA LEU A 15 17.85 -2.95 8.44
C LEU A 15 18.16 -3.71 9.72
N VAL A 16 18.42 -5.00 9.59
CA VAL A 16 18.78 -5.88 10.70
C VAL A 16 20.18 -6.44 10.49
N ALA A 17 20.92 -6.58 11.58
CA ALA A 17 22.22 -7.24 11.60
C ALA A 17 22.37 -8.05 12.90
N GLY A 18 23.23 -9.03 12.89
CA GLY A 18 23.39 -9.91 14.02
C GLY A 18 24.80 -10.52 14.11
N ALA A 19 24.91 -11.51 14.96
CA ALA A 19 26.14 -12.28 15.11
C ALA A 19 25.88 -13.75 15.41
N ILE A 20 26.83 -14.59 14.99
CA ILE A 20 26.96 -15.98 15.38
C ILE A 20 28.12 -16.10 16.34
N PHE A 21 27.90 -16.75 17.48
CA PHE A 21 28.95 -17.05 18.44
C PHE A 21 29.50 -18.47 18.19
N TYR A 22 30.79 -18.57 18.01
CA TYR A 22 31.52 -19.84 17.93
C TYR A 22 32.14 -20.24 19.28
N SER A 23 32.44 -19.26 20.16
CA SER A 23 32.93 -19.47 21.50
C SER A 23 32.72 -18.21 22.33
N GLU A 24 32.41 -18.40 23.62
CA GLU A 24 32.16 -17.32 24.57
C GLU A 24 33.43 -16.78 25.21
N GLY A 25 34.52 -17.54 25.12
CA GLY A 25 35.75 -17.28 25.90
C GLY A 25 35.63 -17.74 27.35
N ASP A 26 36.49 -17.21 28.22
CA ASP A 26 36.65 -17.67 29.60
C ASP A 26 35.82 -16.86 30.63
N ALA A 27 35.05 -15.87 30.17
CA ALA A 27 34.22 -15.04 31.05
C ALA A 27 32.82 -14.73 30.41
N PRO A 28 31.79 -14.55 31.25
CA PRO A 28 30.45 -14.21 30.80
C PRO A 28 30.43 -12.93 29.97
N ILE A 29 29.62 -12.93 28.93
CA ILE A 29 29.38 -11.75 28.09
C ILE A 29 28.45 -10.79 28.84
N LEU A 30 28.97 -9.60 29.13
CA LEU A 30 28.28 -8.53 29.83
C LEU A 30 27.38 -7.69 28.89
N GLU A 31 27.89 -7.42 27.69
CA GLU A 31 27.15 -6.73 26.64
C GLU A 31 27.50 -7.29 25.25
N LYS A 32 26.51 -7.41 24.39
CA LYS A 32 26.72 -7.74 22.96
C LYS A 32 25.80 -6.87 22.11
N GLY A 33 26.17 -6.67 20.85
CA GLY A 33 25.38 -5.84 19.94
C GLY A 33 26.05 -5.62 18.59
N ILE A 34 25.56 -4.66 17.87
CA ILE A 34 26.04 -4.24 16.55
C ILE A 34 26.48 -2.79 16.63
N CYS A 35 27.62 -2.46 16.02
CA CYS A 35 28.05 -1.10 15.74
C CYS A 35 28.15 -0.88 14.23
N TRP A 36 27.94 0.38 13.78
CA TRP A 36 27.98 0.73 12.37
C TRP A 36 28.49 2.14 12.13
N SER A 37 29.03 2.36 10.92
CA SER A 37 29.52 3.67 10.46
C SER A 37 29.40 3.80 8.95
N GLU A 38 29.14 5.01 8.46
CA GLU A 38 29.17 5.35 7.02
C GLU A 38 30.61 5.50 6.49
N THR A 39 31.54 5.89 7.35
CA THR A 39 32.90 6.30 6.95
C THR A 39 34.00 5.40 7.46
N VAL A 40 33.79 4.76 8.60
CA VAL A 40 34.81 3.92 9.25
C VAL A 40 34.57 2.46 8.90
N LYS A 41 35.56 1.84 8.22
CA LYS A 41 35.47 0.45 7.74
C LYS A 41 35.42 -0.58 8.85
N THR A 42 35.96 -0.27 10.01
CA THR A 42 35.99 -1.15 11.19
C THR A 42 35.36 -0.45 12.39
N PRO A 43 34.03 -0.24 12.38
CA PRO A 43 33.35 0.46 13.47
C PRO A 43 33.56 -0.28 14.80
N ASP A 44 33.61 0.49 15.88
CA ASP A 44 33.77 0.05 17.25
C ASP A 44 32.72 0.68 18.18
N LEU A 45 32.88 0.54 19.51
CA LEU A 45 31.93 1.08 20.49
C LEU A 45 31.83 2.61 20.52
N ASN A 46 32.72 3.35 19.85
CA ASN A 46 32.67 4.82 19.74
C ASN A 46 31.77 5.29 18.59
N HIS A 47 31.28 4.38 17.78
CA HIS A 47 30.39 4.67 16.64
C HIS A 47 28.92 4.40 16.99
N SER A 48 28.04 4.58 16.03
CA SER A 48 26.62 4.20 16.19
C SER A 48 26.52 2.73 16.59
N ARG A 49 25.70 2.43 17.60
CA ARG A 49 25.56 1.07 18.11
C ARG A 49 24.19 0.75 18.66
N LYS A 50 23.85 -0.52 18.67
CA LYS A 50 22.64 -1.08 19.28
C LYS A 50 23.01 -2.32 20.08
N ALA A 51 22.75 -2.29 21.39
CA ALA A 51 22.92 -3.45 22.25
C ALA A 51 21.82 -4.49 22.00
N ALA A 52 22.21 -5.76 22.08
CA ALA A 52 21.34 -6.94 21.99
C ALA A 52 21.18 -7.67 23.35
N GLY A 53 21.70 -7.09 24.43
CA GLY A 53 21.68 -7.66 25.76
C GLY A 53 23.01 -8.30 26.17
N SER A 54 22.98 -9.26 27.11
CA SER A 54 24.12 -9.96 27.68
C SER A 54 24.03 -11.47 27.41
N GLY A 55 25.03 -12.20 27.86
CA GLY A 55 25.11 -13.66 27.73
C GLY A 55 25.40 -14.15 26.34
N ALA A 56 25.61 -15.45 26.23
CA ALA A 56 25.92 -16.16 25.00
C ALA A 56 24.73 -16.24 24.03
N GLY A 57 25.04 -16.78 22.85
CA GLY A 57 24.05 -17.08 21.81
C GLY A 57 23.95 -16.03 20.72
N SER A 58 23.58 -16.50 19.53
CA SER A 58 23.36 -15.67 18.35
C SER A 58 22.22 -14.69 18.58
N TYR A 59 22.28 -13.55 17.90
CA TYR A 59 21.28 -12.47 18.02
C TYR A 59 21.15 -11.71 16.73
N THR A 60 20.03 -11.00 16.63
CA THR A 60 19.76 -10.04 15.56
C THR A 60 19.14 -8.79 16.18
N VAL A 61 19.53 -7.62 15.72
CA VAL A 61 18.95 -6.32 16.13
C VAL A 61 18.62 -5.46 14.93
N ALA A 62 17.55 -4.68 15.03
CA ALA A 62 17.25 -3.65 14.07
C ALA A 62 18.14 -2.42 14.30
N LEU A 63 18.77 -1.92 13.24
CA LEU A 63 19.59 -0.72 13.30
C LEU A 63 18.71 0.52 13.19
N THR A 64 18.93 1.50 14.06
CA THR A 64 18.16 2.75 14.11
C THR A 64 18.90 3.90 13.45
N ALA A 65 18.17 4.94 13.01
CA ALA A 65 18.75 6.14 12.40
C ALA A 65 19.65 5.87 11.17
N VAL A 66 19.28 4.85 10.38
CA VAL A 66 19.95 4.54 9.13
C VAL A 66 19.40 5.44 8.04
N LYS A 67 20.27 6.18 7.34
CA LYS A 67 19.87 7.02 6.19
C LYS A 67 19.56 6.14 4.98
N PRO A 68 18.63 6.51 4.14
CA PRO A 68 18.36 5.79 2.88
C PRO A 68 19.54 5.92 1.90
N VAL A 69 19.63 4.96 0.98
CA VAL A 69 20.61 4.92 -0.13
C VAL A 69 22.07 5.11 0.33
N THR A 70 22.37 4.73 1.55
CA THR A 70 23.66 4.97 2.19
C THR A 70 24.38 3.65 2.45
N THR A 71 25.67 3.62 2.19
CA THR A 71 26.52 2.46 2.48
C THR A 71 27.03 2.52 3.91
N TYR A 72 26.88 1.43 4.63
CA TYR A 72 27.35 1.25 6.00
C TYR A 72 28.32 0.09 6.11
N TYR A 73 29.34 0.25 6.96
CA TYR A 73 30.12 -0.84 7.52
C TYR A 73 29.46 -1.24 8.83
N VAL A 74 29.11 -2.50 8.96
CA VAL A 74 28.37 -3.05 10.10
C VAL A 74 29.22 -4.12 10.77
N ARG A 75 29.31 -4.12 12.09
CA ARG A 75 30.19 -5.01 12.82
C ARG A 75 29.58 -5.44 14.14
N ALA A 76 29.58 -6.74 14.40
CA ALA A 76 29.18 -7.29 15.68
C ALA A 76 30.23 -7.08 16.75
N TYR A 77 29.82 -6.91 18.00
CA TYR A 77 30.68 -6.86 19.16
C TYR A 77 30.15 -7.69 20.32
N ALA A 78 31.03 -8.11 21.18
CA ALA A 78 30.72 -8.69 22.49
C ALA A 78 31.81 -8.30 23.49
N SER A 79 31.37 -7.87 24.66
CA SER A 79 32.24 -7.37 25.74
C SER A 79 32.11 -8.23 27.00
N ASN A 80 33.20 -8.51 27.66
CA ASN A 80 33.28 -9.11 28.99
C ASN A 80 34.25 -8.33 29.87
N GLU A 81 34.58 -8.83 31.06
CA GLU A 81 35.52 -8.18 31.97
C GLU A 81 36.94 -8.01 31.42
N TYR A 82 37.33 -8.82 30.44
CA TYR A 82 38.68 -8.77 29.82
C TYR A 82 38.75 -7.83 28.61
N GLY A 83 37.60 -7.39 28.07
CA GLY A 83 37.56 -6.47 26.93
C GLY A 83 36.47 -6.76 25.92
N THR A 84 36.63 -6.16 24.73
CA THR A 84 35.63 -6.27 23.64
C THR A 84 36.22 -7.01 22.46
N ALA A 85 35.53 -8.06 22.05
CA ALA A 85 35.81 -8.78 20.80
C ALA A 85 34.83 -8.29 19.71
N TYR A 86 35.34 -8.27 18.47
CA TYR A 86 34.57 -7.83 17.30
C TYR A 86 34.59 -8.91 16.21
N GLY A 87 33.47 -9.04 15.52
CA GLY A 87 33.40 -9.81 14.28
C GLY A 87 34.08 -9.10 13.10
N SER A 88 34.15 -9.75 11.96
CA SER A 88 34.53 -9.08 10.70
C SER A 88 33.49 -8.04 10.32
N PRO A 89 33.90 -6.89 9.76
CA PRO A 89 32.97 -5.92 9.25
C PRO A 89 32.28 -6.43 7.97
N GLU A 90 30.98 -6.19 7.88
CA GLU A 90 30.17 -6.47 6.71
C GLU A 90 29.74 -5.16 6.07
N LEU A 91 29.65 -5.15 4.73
CA LEU A 91 29.20 -4.00 3.96
C LEU A 91 27.72 -4.13 3.63
N PHE A 92 26.97 -3.06 3.86
CA PHE A 92 25.55 -2.98 3.51
C PHE A 92 25.21 -1.63 2.91
N LYS A 93 24.40 -1.63 1.85
CA LYS A 93 23.78 -0.43 1.29
C LYS A 93 22.31 -0.42 1.65
N SER A 94 21.87 0.60 2.38
CA SER A 94 20.46 0.79 2.72
C SER A 94 19.63 1.07 1.45
N GLY A 95 18.37 0.63 1.48
CA GLY A 95 17.43 0.83 0.37
C GLY A 95 16.92 2.27 0.24
N GLU A 96 16.08 2.46 -0.75
CA GLU A 96 15.36 3.71 -0.94
C GLU A 96 14.46 4.01 0.28
N PRO A 97 14.18 5.30 0.57
CA PRO A 97 13.31 5.65 1.68
C PRO A 97 11.90 5.10 1.44
N ILE A 98 11.29 4.58 2.50
CA ILE A 98 9.87 4.20 2.46
C ILE A 98 9.06 5.47 2.36
N GLN A 99 8.22 5.57 1.33
CA GLN A 99 7.39 6.74 1.05
C GLN A 99 5.91 6.37 1.03
N LEU A 100 5.07 7.38 1.31
CA LEU A 100 3.64 7.28 1.04
C LEU A 100 3.41 7.15 -0.46
N ALA A 101 2.47 6.30 -0.85
CA ALA A 101 2.08 6.16 -2.24
C ALA A 101 1.35 7.43 -2.74
N ILE A 102 1.57 7.79 -4.00
CA ILE A 102 0.75 8.77 -4.72
C ILE A 102 -0.32 8.00 -5.47
N VAL A 103 -1.59 8.26 -5.15
CA VAL A 103 -2.74 7.55 -5.71
C VAL A 103 -3.60 8.50 -6.51
N ARG A 104 -3.96 8.12 -7.74
CA ARG A 104 -4.85 8.88 -8.63
C ARG A 104 -6.08 8.05 -8.96
N GLY A 105 -7.24 8.50 -8.48
CA GLY A 105 -8.52 7.95 -8.91
C GLY A 105 -8.88 8.40 -10.32
N LEU A 106 -9.52 7.50 -11.08
CA LEU A 106 -10.08 7.81 -12.39
C LEU A 106 -11.61 7.97 -12.25
N ASN A 107 -12.21 8.67 -13.19
CA ASN A 107 -13.67 8.76 -13.25
C ASN A 107 -14.27 7.36 -13.40
N PRO A 108 -15.47 7.09 -12.81
CA PRO A 108 -16.16 5.83 -12.99
C PRO A 108 -16.34 5.47 -14.46
N SER A 109 -16.05 4.22 -14.83
CA SER A 109 -16.21 3.73 -16.21
C SER A 109 -17.64 3.28 -16.46
N GLU A 110 -18.28 2.70 -15.46
CA GLU A 110 -19.66 2.23 -15.51
C GLU A 110 -20.37 2.52 -14.19
N MET A 111 -21.65 2.84 -14.28
CA MET A 111 -22.50 3.08 -13.13
C MET A 111 -23.91 2.57 -13.40
N THR A 112 -24.53 1.96 -12.39
CA THR A 112 -25.90 1.48 -12.43
C THR A 112 -26.72 2.09 -11.27
N ILE A 113 -27.88 1.52 -11.01
CA ILE A 113 -28.71 1.89 -9.84
C ILE A 113 -28.06 1.47 -8.51
N ASN A 114 -27.19 0.47 -8.50
CA ASN A 114 -26.65 -0.14 -7.28
C ASN A 114 -25.19 -0.57 -7.38
N SER A 115 -24.50 -0.20 -8.45
CA SER A 115 -23.07 -0.52 -8.64
C SER A 115 -22.31 0.60 -9.33
N ILE A 116 -21.00 0.64 -9.08
CA ILE A 116 -20.06 1.59 -9.71
C ILE A 116 -18.76 0.85 -9.99
N SER A 117 -18.28 0.90 -11.23
CA SER A 117 -16.97 0.39 -11.65
C SER A 117 -15.94 1.51 -11.60
N LEU A 118 -14.85 1.29 -10.87
CA LEU A 118 -13.81 2.27 -10.59
C LEU A 118 -12.46 1.73 -11.00
N ALA A 119 -11.57 2.64 -11.40
CA ALA A 119 -10.16 2.37 -11.58
C ALA A 119 -9.32 3.49 -10.95
N ALA A 120 -8.09 3.16 -10.60
CA ALA A 120 -7.10 4.10 -10.10
C ALA A 120 -5.69 3.60 -10.45
N TYR A 121 -4.70 4.48 -10.34
CA TYR A 121 -3.31 4.11 -10.52
C TYR A 121 -2.42 4.70 -9.42
N VAL A 122 -1.26 4.08 -9.25
CA VAL A 122 -0.23 4.49 -8.30
C VAL A 122 0.95 5.05 -9.05
N GLU A 123 1.37 6.27 -8.69
CA GLU A 123 2.56 6.97 -9.20
C GLU A 123 3.71 6.85 -8.18
N SER A 124 4.06 5.64 -7.76
CA SER A 124 5.07 5.40 -6.72
C SER A 124 5.80 4.10 -6.98
N ASP A 125 6.85 3.83 -6.21
CA ASP A 125 7.54 2.56 -6.23
C ASP A 125 6.58 1.43 -5.82
N LEU A 126 6.22 0.60 -6.79
CA LEU A 126 5.25 -0.48 -6.63
C LEU A 126 5.74 -1.57 -5.67
N THR A 127 7.05 -1.71 -5.46
CA THR A 127 7.62 -2.69 -4.53
C THR A 127 7.26 -2.38 -3.07
N GLN A 128 6.95 -1.13 -2.77
CA GLN A 128 6.55 -0.66 -1.45
C GLN A 128 5.04 -0.81 -1.18
N ILE A 129 4.23 -1.07 -2.21
CA ILE A 129 2.77 -1.21 -2.07
C ILE A 129 2.44 -2.52 -1.36
N ARG A 130 1.61 -2.44 -0.32
CA ARG A 130 1.10 -3.57 0.46
C ARG A 130 -0.38 -3.84 0.22
N GLU A 131 -1.14 -2.79 -0.05
CA GLU A 131 -2.58 -2.87 -0.24
C GLU A 131 -3.04 -1.70 -1.11
N THR A 132 -4.02 -1.95 -1.97
CA THR A 132 -4.73 -0.92 -2.74
C THR A 132 -6.23 -1.21 -2.73
N GLY A 133 -7.05 -0.18 -2.91
CA GLY A 133 -8.49 -0.34 -2.94
C GLY A 133 -9.25 0.97 -3.04
N PHE A 134 -10.54 0.89 -2.74
CA PHE A 134 -11.47 2.03 -2.73
C PHE A 134 -12.27 2.05 -1.45
N CYS A 135 -12.54 3.24 -0.93
CA CYS A 135 -13.48 3.48 0.15
C CYS A 135 -14.55 4.47 -0.30
N TRP A 136 -15.74 4.39 0.32
CA TRP A 136 -16.87 5.24 -0.04
C TRP A 136 -17.72 5.59 1.17
N SER A 137 -18.44 6.71 1.05
CA SER A 137 -19.41 7.16 2.06
C SER A 137 -20.54 7.93 1.41
N SER A 138 -21.75 7.81 1.93
CA SER A 138 -22.90 8.63 1.57
C SER A 138 -23.07 9.87 2.46
N SER A 139 -22.30 10.02 3.52
CA SER A 139 -22.51 11.03 4.56
C SER A 139 -21.26 11.73 5.08
N GLY A 140 -20.11 11.58 4.42
CA GLY A 140 -18.87 12.21 4.90
C GLY A 140 -17.66 11.88 4.07
N LEU A 141 -16.49 12.19 4.61
CA LEU A 141 -15.22 11.87 3.98
C LEU A 141 -14.96 10.36 4.10
N PRO A 142 -14.84 9.62 2.99
CA PRO A 142 -14.60 8.19 3.05
C PRO A 142 -13.18 7.89 3.52
N ASP A 143 -13.05 6.84 4.34
CA ASP A 143 -11.78 6.26 4.78
C ASP A 143 -11.92 4.73 4.91
N ILE A 144 -10.83 4.05 5.22
CA ILE A 144 -10.83 2.59 5.39
C ILE A 144 -11.42 2.10 6.72
N ALA A 145 -11.78 2.97 7.64
CA ALA A 145 -12.54 2.60 8.84
C ALA A 145 -14.03 2.41 8.52
N GLY A 146 -14.50 3.02 7.42
CA GLY A 146 -15.83 2.85 6.86
C GLY A 146 -15.89 1.77 5.76
N PRO A 147 -16.94 1.82 4.92
CA PRO A 147 -17.08 0.92 3.79
C PRO A 147 -15.90 1.04 2.84
N HIS A 148 -15.23 -0.07 2.57
CA HIS A 148 -14.09 -0.14 1.65
C HIS A 148 -14.00 -1.53 1.01
N ILE A 149 -13.23 -1.63 -0.06
CA ILE A 149 -12.94 -2.87 -0.78
C ILE A 149 -11.50 -2.86 -1.29
N ASN A 150 -10.79 -3.96 -1.09
CA ASN A 150 -9.46 -4.15 -1.65
C ASN A 150 -9.55 -4.45 -3.15
N ALA A 151 -8.63 -3.90 -3.91
CA ALA A 151 -8.51 -4.11 -5.34
C ALA A 151 -7.04 -4.45 -5.66
N PRO A 152 -6.73 -5.65 -6.17
CA PRO A 152 -5.36 -6.04 -6.47
C PRO A 152 -4.80 -5.16 -7.59
N ILE A 153 -3.53 -4.75 -7.42
CA ILE A 153 -2.82 -3.95 -8.41
C ILE A 153 -2.23 -4.84 -9.51
N VAL A 154 -2.41 -4.43 -10.76
CA VAL A 154 -1.81 -5.07 -11.95
C VAL A 154 -1.01 -4.01 -12.71
N GLY A 155 0.31 -4.16 -12.72
CA GLY A 155 1.18 -3.06 -13.08
C GLY A 155 1.00 -1.90 -12.10
N SER A 156 0.70 -0.70 -12.59
CA SER A 156 0.41 0.47 -11.76
C SER A 156 -1.09 0.72 -11.53
N VAL A 157 -1.98 -0.08 -12.11
CA VAL A 157 -3.43 0.13 -12.12
C VAL A 157 -4.13 -0.89 -11.24
N PHE A 158 -5.18 -0.48 -10.56
CA PHE A 158 -6.12 -1.34 -9.86
C PHE A 158 -7.55 -0.90 -10.12
N SER A 159 -8.47 -1.85 -10.16
CA SER A 159 -9.88 -1.59 -10.48
C SER A 159 -10.80 -2.53 -9.71
N VAL A 160 -12.04 -2.09 -9.50
CA VAL A 160 -13.06 -2.88 -8.82
C VAL A 160 -14.45 -2.37 -9.19
N THR A 161 -15.46 -3.24 -9.10
CA THR A 161 -16.87 -2.84 -9.12
C THR A 161 -17.42 -2.93 -7.71
N ILE A 162 -17.85 -1.80 -7.17
CA ILE A 162 -18.58 -1.72 -5.90
C ILE A 162 -20.05 -2.05 -6.18
N ASN A 163 -20.60 -3.02 -5.47
CA ASN A 163 -21.98 -3.46 -5.59
C ASN A 163 -22.76 -3.17 -4.30
N GLY A 164 -24.10 -3.27 -4.36
CA GLY A 164 -24.96 -3.12 -3.18
C GLY A 164 -25.15 -1.67 -2.73
N LEU A 165 -24.89 -0.70 -3.59
CA LEU A 165 -25.16 0.71 -3.32
C LEU A 165 -26.67 0.98 -3.37
N LEU A 166 -27.11 2.02 -2.69
CA LEU A 166 -28.50 2.48 -2.74
C LEU A 166 -28.75 3.28 -4.01
N ALA A 167 -29.88 3.07 -4.66
CA ALA A 167 -30.30 3.83 -5.83
C ALA A 167 -30.52 5.33 -5.48
N ASN A 168 -30.36 6.21 -6.48
CA ASN A 168 -30.54 7.66 -6.35
C ASN A 168 -29.79 8.29 -5.16
N THR A 169 -28.65 7.72 -4.79
CA THR A 169 -27.89 8.11 -3.61
C THR A 169 -26.56 8.73 -4.02
N SER A 170 -26.22 9.87 -3.42
CA SER A 170 -24.91 10.50 -3.59
C SER A 170 -23.88 9.82 -2.73
N TYR A 171 -22.73 9.52 -3.31
CA TYR A 171 -21.55 8.98 -2.64
C TYR A 171 -20.34 9.84 -2.93
N SER A 172 -19.45 9.91 -1.97
CA SER A 172 -18.06 10.30 -2.15
C SER A 172 -17.21 9.05 -2.18
N LEU A 173 -16.32 8.93 -3.14
CA LEU A 173 -15.42 7.78 -3.32
C LEU A 173 -13.99 8.25 -3.27
N ARG A 174 -13.07 7.41 -2.81
CA ARG A 174 -11.62 7.65 -2.86
C ARG A 174 -10.89 6.34 -3.12
N ALA A 175 -9.89 6.39 -3.98
CA ALA A 175 -8.89 5.33 -4.06
C ALA A 175 -7.92 5.45 -2.88
N TYR A 176 -7.35 4.35 -2.42
CA TYR A 176 -6.31 4.35 -1.41
C TYR A 176 -5.19 3.36 -1.74
N ALA A 177 -4.01 3.63 -1.20
CA ALA A 177 -2.90 2.68 -1.18
C ALA A 177 -2.18 2.73 0.17
N ARG A 178 -1.73 1.58 0.63
CA ARG A 178 -0.95 1.40 1.85
C ARG A 178 0.47 0.99 1.52
N THR A 179 1.43 1.69 2.11
CA THR A 179 2.84 1.30 2.17
C THR A 179 3.25 1.09 3.63
N LEU A 180 4.50 0.75 3.88
CA LEU A 180 5.04 0.74 5.26
C LEU A 180 5.18 2.14 5.85
N ALA A 181 5.27 3.19 5.02
CA ALA A 181 5.24 4.59 5.50
C ALA A 181 3.84 5.01 5.99
N GLY A 182 2.79 4.29 5.60
CA GLY A 182 1.43 4.57 5.99
C GLY A 182 0.41 4.44 4.87
N LEU A 183 -0.75 5.01 5.11
CA LEU A 183 -1.91 5.01 4.22
C LEU A 183 -2.02 6.35 3.51
N SER A 184 -2.24 6.32 2.21
CA SER A 184 -2.54 7.49 1.39
C SER A 184 -3.84 7.33 0.62
N TYR A 185 -4.46 8.46 0.32
CA TYR A 185 -5.72 8.53 -0.39
C TYR A 185 -5.58 9.42 -1.62
N GLY A 186 -6.26 9.03 -2.70
CA GLY A 186 -6.46 9.87 -3.88
C GLY A 186 -7.52 10.95 -3.66
N ASP A 187 -7.80 11.70 -4.72
CA ASP A 187 -8.81 12.75 -4.72
C ASP A 187 -10.22 12.18 -4.51
N LEU A 188 -11.14 13.03 -4.04
CA LEU A 188 -12.55 12.69 -3.91
C LEU A 188 -13.20 12.60 -5.29
N ILE A 189 -13.96 11.53 -5.50
CA ILE A 189 -14.77 11.29 -6.69
C ILE A 189 -16.24 11.33 -6.26
N PRO A 190 -16.94 12.45 -6.45
CA PRO A 190 -18.35 12.52 -6.16
C PRO A 190 -19.15 11.81 -7.27
N VAL A 191 -20.11 10.99 -6.87
CA VAL A 191 -21.01 10.26 -7.79
C VAL A 191 -22.43 10.24 -7.24
N LYS A 192 -23.39 9.98 -8.12
CA LYS A 192 -24.77 9.71 -7.72
C LYS A 192 -25.28 8.52 -8.53
N THR A 193 -25.65 7.44 -7.85
CA THR A 193 -26.25 6.25 -8.48
C THR A 193 -27.54 6.60 -9.18
N TYR A 194 -27.86 5.85 -10.23
CA TYR A 194 -29.10 6.10 -10.98
C TYR A 194 -30.36 5.87 -10.13
N TYR A 195 -31.46 6.51 -10.54
CA TYR A 195 -32.73 6.42 -9.83
C TYR A 195 -33.42 5.06 -10.01
N GLY A 196 -33.34 4.51 -11.23
CA GLY A 196 -33.95 3.25 -11.60
C GLY A 196 -33.50 2.84 -13.00
N SER A 197 -34.22 1.90 -13.58
CA SER A 197 -34.09 1.50 -14.99
C SER A 197 -35.45 1.39 -15.66
N MET A 198 -35.48 1.51 -16.98
CA MET A 198 -36.66 1.28 -17.83
C MET A 198 -36.26 0.44 -19.03
N VAL A 199 -37.21 -0.26 -19.61
CA VAL A 199 -37.01 -1.09 -20.81
C VAL A 199 -37.95 -0.58 -21.92
N ASP A 200 -37.40 -0.44 -23.13
CA ASP A 200 -38.24 -0.07 -24.29
C ASP A 200 -38.91 -1.29 -24.94
N GLN A 201 -39.70 -1.04 -25.98
CA GLN A 201 -40.38 -2.11 -26.70
C GLN A 201 -39.45 -3.06 -27.45
N ALA A 202 -38.22 -2.63 -27.75
CA ALA A 202 -37.20 -3.46 -28.37
C ALA A 202 -36.41 -4.31 -27.36
N GLY A 203 -36.68 -4.16 -26.05
CA GLY A 203 -36.01 -4.86 -24.97
C GLY A 203 -34.70 -4.19 -24.52
N ASN A 204 -34.40 -2.99 -24.98
CA ASN A 204 -33.21 -2.25 -24.51
C ASN A 204 -33.47 -1.70 -23.10
N SER A 205 -32.51 -1.91 -22.18
CA SER A 205 -32.55 -1.34 -20.84
C SER A 205 -31.83 0.00 -20.81
N TYR A 206 -32.36 0.96 -20.07
CA TYR A 206 -31.85 2.31 -19.89
C TYR A 206 -31.84 2.65 -18.41
N ASN A 207 -30.72 3.20 -17.94
CA ASN A 207 -30.69 3.81 -16.61
C ASN A 207 -31.53 5.10 -16.59
N THR A 208 -32.12 5.40 -15.44
CA THR A 208 -32.92 6.59 -15.28
C THR A 208 -32.39 7.50 -14.18
N THR A 209 -32.60 8.80 -14.31
CA THR A 209 -32.29 9.81 -13.29
C THR A 209 -33.57 10.58 -12.93
N LYS A 210 -33.62 11.11 -11.70
CA LYS A 210 -34.74 11.97 -11.26
C LYS A 210 -34.29 13.42 -11.27
N ILE A 211 -35.04 14.27 -11.97
CA ILE A 211 -34.82 15.73 -12.05
C ILE A 211 -36.15 16.39 -11.62
N GLY A 212 -36.13 17.03 -10.44
CA GLY A 212 -37.39 17.49 -9.81
C GLY A 212 -38.31 16.29 -9.52
N ASP A 213 -39.53 16.36 -9.99
CA ASP A 213 -40.52 15.27 -9.86
C ASP A 213 -40.57 14.33 -11.08
N GLN A 214 -39.78 14.58 -12.09
CA GLN A 214 -39.78 13.82 -13.34
C GLN A 214 -38.63 12.80 -13.38
N ILE A 215 -38.90 11.64 -14.01
CA ILE A 215 -37.91 10.60 -14.26
C ILE A 215 -37.52 10.66 -15.73
N TRP A 216 -36.22 10.77 -15.99
CA TRP A 216 -35.62 10.87 -17.32
C TRP A 216 -34.69 9.70 -17.59
N MET A 217 -34.56 9.32 -18.87
CA MET A 217 -33.46 8.43 -19.27
C MET A 217 -32.14 9.14 -19.08
N ALA A 218 -31.16 8.43 -18.53
CA ALA A 218 -29.80 8.91 -18.36
C ALA A 218 -28.89 8.61 -19.58
N GLU A 219 -29.44 7.96 -20.59
CA GLU A 219 -28.75 7.49 -21.79
C GLU A 219 -29.57 7.84 -23.04
N ASN A 220 -28.90 7.85 -24.20
CA ASN A 220 -29.58 8.05 -25.48
C ASN A 220 -30.48 6.85 -25.84
N LEU A 221 -31.63 7.14 -26.41
CA LEU A 221 -32.57 6.12 -26.87
C LEU A 221 -31.92 5.28 -28.00
N ARG A 222 -31.94 3.97 -27.85
CA ARG A 222 -31.36 2.98 -28.82
C ARG A 222 -32.43 2.21 -29.58
N THR A 223 -33.72 2.47 -29.30
CA THR A 223 -34.79 1.77 -29.95
C THR A 223 -34.87 2.10 -31.44
N THR A 224 -35.19 1.10 -32.26
CA THR A 224 -35.55 1.23 -33.68
C THR A 224 -37.05 1.06 -33.93
N ILE A 225 -37.83 0.91 -32.84
CA ILE A 225 -39.28 0.62 -32.91
C ILE A 225 -40.05 1.86 -32.51
N TYR A 226 -40.97 2.29 -33.38
CA TYR A 226 -41.92 3.36 -33.08
C TYR A 226 -43.01 2.93 -32.10
N ARG A 227 -43.65 3.92 -31.47
CA ARG A 227 -44.86 3.72 -30.70
C ARG A 227 -45.93 3.08 -31.60
N GLY A 228 -46.27 1.81 -31.36
CA GLY A 228 -47.15 1.02 -32.20
C GLY A 228 -46.49 -0.17 -32.90
N GLY A 229 -45.19 -0.41 -32.66
CA GLY A 229 -44.49 -1.61 -33.09
C GLY A 229 -43.93 -1.58 -34.51
N ALA A 230 -43.95 -0.46 -35.22
CA ALA A 230 -43.32 -0.34 -36.53
C ALA A 230 -41.80 -0.19 -36.43
N ASP A 231 -41.06 -0.99 -37.18
CA ASP A 231 -39.59 -0.99 -37.22
C ASP A 231 -39.08 0.14 -38.12
N TYR A 232 -38.26 1.04 -37.55
CA TYR A 232 -37.69 2.18 -38.29
C TYR A 232 -36.60 1.75 -39.30
N SER A 233 -35.93 0.65 -39.09
CA SER A 233 -34.85 0.18 -39.99
C SER A 233 -35.34 -0.21 -41.39
N LYS A 234 -36.66 -0.31 -41.61
CA LYS A 234 -37.27 -0.68 -42.86
C LYS A 234 -37.62 0.52 -43.77
N HIS A 235 -37.25 1.73 -43.36
CA HIS A 235 -37.60 2.97 -44.09
C HIS A 235 -36.38 3.82 -44.49
N GLN A 236 -35.19 3.24 -44.56
CA GLN A 236 -34.00 3.84 -45.18
C GLN A 236 -33.69 3.20 -46.51
#